data_ca71b75fd239c974867baaa49207c702
#
_entry.id   ca71b75fd239c974867baaa49207c702
#
_cell.length_a   1.000
_cell.length_b   1.000
_cell.length_c   1.000
_cell.angle_alpha   90.00
_cell.angle_beta   90.00
_cell.angle_gamma   90.00
#
_symmetry.space_group_name_H-M   'P 1'
#
loop_
_entity.id
_entity.type
_entity.pdbx_description
1 polymer ?
#
loop_
_entity_poly.entity_id
_entity_poly.type
_entity_poly.pdbx_seq_one_letter_code
_entity_poly.pdbx_strand_id
1 'polypeptide(L)'
;MPELESRWLLLIHQIPPKPDYLRVKIWRRLQKLGSVPVKNSVYVLPKSEQAQEDFQWVLREVIESGGDASLCEARFVDGLTDNEVEELFRSAREPEYREISREAERLRSSLLKKSKAPGASTKKLTLELEKLHKRLAEITAIDFFGAPGREAVERQIFALDARLRQPSVSEKAMQMKLQAEEFRGRMWVTRKGIHVDRMGSAWLIRRFIDPEAHFKFVPAKGYQPEPAELRFDMYEAEFTHEGDRCTFEVLLERFTLKDPALKSIAEIIHDIDLKDTKFAREETIGIDRLIAGIAMGHKDDEGRLARASAMFDDLYEYFKRKQD
;
A
#
# COMPACT_ATOMS: atom_id res chain seq x y z
N MET A 1 23.36 -11.24 29.60
CA MET A 1 23.42 -10.91 28.18
C MET A 1 21.98 -10.78 27.72
N PRO A 2 21.56 -9.73 27.01
CA PRO A 2 20.22 -9.72 26.47
C PRO A 2 20.10 -10.90 25.50
N GLU A 3 19.09 -11.75 25.71
CA GLU A 3 18.71 -12.79 24.75
C GLU A 3 18.41 -12.07 23.43
N LEU A 4 19.24 -12.29 22.44
CA LEU A 4 19.02 -11.84 21.07
C LEU A 4 17.84 -12.66 20.52
N GLU A 5 16.63 -12.08 20.57
CA GLU A 5 15.40 -12.74 20.12
C GLU A 5 15.56 -13.26 18.70
N SER A 6 15.18 -14.51 18.51
CA SER A 6 15.09 -15.12 17.18
C SER A 6 13.96 -14.46 16.38
N ARG A 7 14.25 -13.95 15.20
CA ARG A 7 13.29 -13.24 14.34
C ARG A 7 12.56 -14.17 13.37
N TRP A 8 13.13 -15.32 13.10
CA TRP A 8 12.72 -16.22 12.04
C TRP A 8 12.30 -17.59 12.56
N LEU A 9 11.35 -18.20 11.84
CA LEU A 9 11.05 -19.62 11.92
C LEU A 9 11.56 -20.29 10.65
N LEU A 10 12.34 -21.36 10.81
CA LEU A 10 12.84 -22.17 9.70
C LEU A 10 12.18 -23.55 9.71
N LEU A 11 11.57 -23.92 8.61
CA LEU A 11 11.16 -25.28 8.33
C LEU A 11 12.23 -25.94 7.44
N ILE A 12 12.89 -26.94 7.97
CA ILE A 12 13.88 -27.78 7.27
C ILE A 12 13.15 -29.09 6.96
N HIS A 13 13.13 -29.50 5.69
CA HIS A 13 12.41 -30.71 5.32
C HIS A 13 13.12 -31.54 4.23
N GLN A 14 12.88 -32.84 4.26
CA GLN A 14 13.29 -33.77 3.21
C GLN A 14 12.05 -34.57 2.78
N ILE A 15 11.57 -34.34 1.57
CA ILE A 15 10.41 -35.03 1.02
C ILE A 15 10.88 -36.25 0.25
N PRO A 16 10.27 -37.44 0.45
CA PRO A 16 10.64 -38.64 -0.27
C PRO A 16 10.47 -38.46 -1.80
N PRO A 17 11.25 -39.17 -2.64
CA PRO A 17 11.19 -39.01 -4.08
C PRO A 17 9.86 -39.48 -4.69
N LYS A 18 9.15 -40.34 -4.00
CA LYS A 18 7.81 -40.87 -4.40
C LYS A 18 6.85 -40.79 -3.24
N PRO A 19 5.56 -40.46 -3.48
CA PRO A 19 4.97 -40.13 -4.78
C PRO A 19 5.27 -38.69 -5.20
N ASP A 20 5.42 -38.42 -6.50
CA ASP A 20 5.81 -37.11 -7.05
C ASP A 20 4.86 -35.94 -6.68
N TYR A 21 3.56 -36.25 -6.52
CA TYR A 21 2.57 -35.23 -6.18
C TYR A 21 2.81 -34.59 -4.80
N LEU A 22 3.49 -35.28 -3.88
CA LEU A 22 3.73 -34.79 -2.53
C LEU A 22 4.58 -33.53 -2.53
N ARG A 23 5.64 -33.49 -3.34
CA ARG A 23 6.49 -32.30 -3.49
C ARG A 23 5.68 -31.08 -3.94
N VAL A 24 4.82 -31.27 -4.93
CA VAL A 24 3.97 -30.20 -5.46
C VAL A 24 2.94 -29.76 -4.41
N LYS A 25 2.38 -30.72 -3.64
CA LYS A 25 1.42 -30.41 -2.57
C LYS A 25 2.06 -29.58 -1.47
N ILE A 26 3.21 -30.01 -0.94
CA ILE A 26 3.93 -29.29 0.12
C ILE A 26 4.39 -27.92 -0.38
N TRP A 27 4.96 -27.86 -1.59
CA TRP A 27 5.38 -26.61 -2.20
C TRP A 27 4.21 -25.60 -2.32
N ARG A 28 3.05 -26.02 -2.81
CA ARG A 28 1.85 -25.17 -2.91
C ARG A 28 1.37 -24.68 -1.55
N ARG A 29 1.48 -25.53 -0.52
CA ARG A 29 1.11 -25.14 0.84
C ARG A 29 2.06 -24.08 1.38
N LEU A 30 3.37 -24.27 1.23
CA LEU A 30 4.40 -23.31 1.61
C LEU A 30 4.21 -21.96 0.89
N GLN A 31 3.89 -21.99 -0.40
CA GLN A 31 3.55 -20.77 -1.16
C GLN A 31 2.33 -20.04 -0.58
N LYS A 32 1.26 -20.76 -0.24
CA LYS A 32 0.06 -20.17 0.36
C LYS A 32 0.31 -19.53 1.73
N LEU A 33 1.27 -20.03 2.48
CA LEU A 33 1.70 -19.43 3.76
C LEU A 33 2.57 -18.18 3.56
N GLY A 34 2.97 -17.90 2.34
CA GLY A 34 3.87 -16.79 2.02
C GLY A 34 5.32 -17.06 2.40
N SER A 35 5.68 -18.29 2.76
CA SER A 35 7.06 -18.66 3.09
C SER A 35 7.98 -18.58 1.88
N VAL A 36 9.24 -18.26 2.10
CA VAL A 36 10.25 -18.18 1.05
C VAL A 36 11.39 -19.17 1.30
N PRO A 37 11.96 -19.79 0.24
CA PRO A 37 13.11 -20.65 0.38
C PRO A 37 14.38 -19.82 0.62
N VAL A 38 15.15 -20.15 1.65
CA VAL A 38 16.50 -19.62 1.86
C VAL A 38 17.57 -20.58 1.36
N LYS A 39 17.23 -21.88 1.31
CA LYS A 39 18.00 -22.99 0.68
C LYS A 39 17.00 -23.99 0.13
N ASN A 40 17.46 -24.95 -0.68
CA ASN A 40 16.61 -25.92 -1.41
C ASN A 40 15.52 -26.61 -0.57
N SER A 41 15.82 -26.93 0.67
CA SER A 41 14.89 -27.65 1.59
C SER A 41 14.67 -26.88 2.88
N VAL A 42 14.92 -25.57 2.89
CA VAL A 42 14.79 -24.72 4.06
C VAL A 42 13.91 -23.52 3.69
N TYR A 43 12.76 -23.44 4.33
CA TYR A 43 11.81 -22.35 4.16
C TYR A 43 11.75 -21.49 5.43
N VAL A 44 11.53 -20.19 5.25
CA VAL A 44 11.49 -19.22 6.34
C VAL A 44 10.14 -18.50 6.39
N LEU A 45 9.70 -18.21 7.62
CA LEU A 45 8.62 -17.24 7.92
C LEU A 45 9.09 -16.29 9.03
N PRO A 46 8.52 -15.07 9.10
CA PRO A 46 8.66 -14.22 10.28
C PRO A 46 8.07 -14.94 11.49
N LYS A 47 8.78 -14.87 12.65
CA LYS A 47 8.33 -15.52 13.88
C LYS A 47 7.02 -14.91 14.36
N SER A 48 6.01 -15.76 14.49
CA SER A 48 4.70 -15.48 15.11
C SER A 48 4.07 -16.80 15.55
N GLU A 49 3.11 -16.75 16.46
CA GLU A 49 2.36 -17.94 16.89
C GLU A 49 1.65 -18.62 15.69
N GLN A 50 1.03 -17.81 14.84
CA GLN A 50 0.36 -18.32 13.63
C GLN A 50 1.35 -19.00 12.67
N ALA A 51 2.50 -18.39 12.40
CA ALA A 51 3.52 -18.97 11.53
C ALA A 51 4.08 -20.28 12.11
N GLN A 52 4.20 -20.37 13.43
CA GLN A 52 4.63 -21.58 14.11
C GLN A 52 3.59 -22.71 13.95
N GLU A 53 2.32 -22.43 14.16
CA GLU A 53 1.23 -23.37 13.95
C GLU A 53 1.17 -23.84 12.49
N ASP A 54 1.24 -22.90 11.56
CA ASP A 54 1.21 -23.19 10.13
C ASP A 54 2.36 -24.12 9.70
N PHE A 55 3.58 -23.86 10.16
CA PHE A 55 4.72 -24.73 9.89
C PHE A 55 4.63 -26.09 10.61
N GLN A 56 4.06 -26.15 11.81
CA GLN A 56 3.80 -27.42 12.49
C GLN A 56 2.87 -28.33 11.69
N TRP A 57 1.84 -27.76 11.06
CA TRP A 57 0.96 -28.52 10.17
C TRP A 57 1.70 -29.05 8.94
N VAL A 58 2.55 -28.24 8.31
CA VAL A 58 3.36 -28.69 7.16
C VAL A 58 4.34 -29.79 7.60
N LEU A 59 5.00 -29.61 8.76
CA LEU A 59 5.93 -30.59 9.33
C LEU A 59 5.25 -31.95 9.53
N ARG A 60 4.06 -31.97 10.16
CA ARG A 60 3.29 -33.22 10.38
C ARG A 60 2.97 -33.89 9.06
N GLU A 61 2.49 -33.14 8.08
CA GLU A 61 2.16 -33.67 6.76
C GLU A 61 3.36 -34.30 6.05
N VAL A 62 4.55 -33.70 6.18
CA VAL A 62 5.80 -34.27 5.64
C VAL A 62 6.16 -35.59 6.33
N ILE A 63 6.11 -35.63 7.67
CA ILE A 63 6.44 -36.83 8.46
C ILE A 63 5.44 -37.96 8.18
N GLU A 64 4.15 -37.70 8.21
CA GLU A 64 3.09 -38.68 7.92
C GLU A 64 3.19 -39.26 6.50
N SER A 65 3.81 -38.50 5.58
CA SER A 65 4.07 -38.94 4.21
C SER A 65 5.42 -39.70 4.04
N GLY A 66 6.09 -40.03 5.13
CA GLY A 66 7.37 -40.75 5.11
C GLY A 66 8.58 -39.86 4.81
N GLY A 67 8.45 -38.56 4.93
CA GLY A 67 9.57 -37.61 4.87
C GLY A 67 10.17 -37.33 6.26
N ASP A 68 11.10 -36.39 6.28
CA ASP A 68 11.71 -35.87 7.50
C ASP A 68 11.56 -34.34 7.54
N ALA A 69 11.26 -33.78 8.71
CA ALA A 69 11.15 -32.34 8.87
C ALA A 69 11.45 -31.89 10.30
N SER A 70 12.04 -30.71 10.41
CA SER A 70 12.32 -30.04 11.68
C SER A 70 11.90 -28.58 11.60
N LEU A 71 11.39 -28.05 12.70
CA LEU A 71 11.05 -26.65 12.86
C LEU A 71 11.95 -26.05 13.94
N CYS A 72 12.57 -24.91 13.64
CA CYS A 72 13.41 -24.21 14.62
C CYS A 72 13.19 -22.69 14.55
N GLU A 73 13.42 -22.06 15.70
CA GLU A 73 13.60 -20.62 15.76
C GLU A 73 15.04 -20.29 15.40
N ALA A 74 15.24 -19.26 14.58
CA ALA A 74 16.56 -18.96 14.07
C ALA A 74 16.87 -17.47 14.00
N ARG A 75 18.18 -17.21 14.06
CA ARG A 75 18.83 -15.96 13.74
C ARG A 75 19.98 -16.27 12.81
N PHE A 76 20.05 -15.57 11.69
CA PHE A 76 21.22 -15.69 10.81
C PHE A 76 22.44 -15.04 11.47
N VAL A 77 23.53 -15.75 11.55
CA VAL A 77 24.78 -15.28 12.16
C VAL A 77 25.76 -14.80 11.10
N ASP A 78 25.73 -15.48 9.94
CA ASP A 78 26.59 -15.20 8.80
C ASP A 78 25.95 -15.72 7.51
N GLY A 79 26.36 -15.21 6.34
CA GLY A 79 25.91 -15.63 5.01
C GLY A 79 24.58 -15.04 4.53
N LEU A 80 23.69 -14.65 5.42
CA LEU A 80 22.44 -13.93 5.14
C LEU A 80 22.16 -12.93 6.27
N THR A 81 21.81 -11.73 5.91
CA THR A 81 21.31 -10.70 6.83
C THR A 81 19.78 -10.71 6.88
N ASP A 82 19.18 -10.17 7.93
CA ASP A 82 17.73 -10.02 8.04
C ASP A 82 17.15 -9.20 6.87
N ASN A 83 17.86 -8.15 6.42
CA ASN A 83 17.44 -7.35 5.27
C ASN A 83 17.41 -8.15 3.96
N GLU A 84 18.39 -9.04 3.75
CA GLU A 84 18.39 -9.92 2.57
C GLU A 84 17.25 -10.93 2.63
N VAL A 85 16.92 -11.44 3.81
CA VAL A 85 15.75 -12.32 3.98
C VAL A 85 14.45 -11.55 3.71
N GLU A 86 14.30 -10.33 4.22
CA GLU A 86 13.15 -9.48 3.89
C GLU A 86 13.02 -9.23 2.39
N GLU A 87 14.16 -9.03 1.71
CA GLU A 87 14.16 -8.82 0.26
C GLU A 87 13.74 -10.09 -0.52
N LEU A 88 14.02 -11.29 -0.01
CA LEU A 88 13.47 -12.51 -0.57
C LEU A 88 11.93 -12.52 -0.52
N PHE A 89 11.34 -12.06 0.59
CA PHE A 89 9.88 -11.94 0.72
C PHE A 89 9.31 -10.92 -0.26
N ARG A 90 9.90 -9.72 -0.36
CA ARG A 90 9.47 -8.67 -1.30
C ARG A 90 9.56 -9.16 -2.75
N SER A 91 10.70 -9.75 -3.11
CA SER A 91 10.94 -10.29 -4.46
C SER A 91 9.98 -11.43 -4.81
N ALA A 92 9.58 -12.25 -3.85
CA ALA A 92 8.62 -13.33 -4.08
C ALA A 92 7.20 -12.80 -4.34
N ARG A 93 6.81 -11.66 -3.78
CA ARG A 93 5.47 -11.04 -3.97
C ARG A 93 5.39 -10.18 -5.23
N GLU A 94 6.47 -9.58 -5.66
CA GLU A 94 6.51 -8.64 -6.78
C GLU A 94 5.90 -9.19 -8.09
N PRO A 95 6.16 -10.44 -8.54
CA PRO A 95 5.52 -11.00 -9.72
C PRO A 95 4.00 -11.11 -9.62
N GLU A 96 3.47 -11.38 -8.42
CA GLU A 96 2.04 -11.52 -8.16
C GLU A 96 1.34 -10.16 -8.27
N TYR A 97 1.94 -9.10 -7.70
CA TYR A 97 1.43 -7.74 -7.87
C TYR A 97 1.50 -7.27 -9.32
N ARG A 98 2.57 -7.57 -10.04
CA ARG A 98 2.66 -7.26 -11.48
C ARG A 98 1.57 -7.93 -12.30
N GLU A 99 1.20 -9.15 -11.96
CA GLU A 99 0.12 -9.85 -12.66
C GLU A 99 -1.23 -9.19 -12.41
N ILE A 100 -1.57 -8.85 -11.15
CA ILE A 100 -2.78 -8.10 -10.82
C ILE A 100 -2.79 -6.75 -11.54
N SER A 101 -1.68 -6.03 -11.55
CA SER A 101 -1.54 -4.75 -12.26
C SER A 101 -1.88 -4.87 -13.76
N ARG A 102 -1.38 -5.92 -14.42
CA ARG A 102 -1.69 -6.18 -15.84
C ARG A 102 -3.17 -6.49 -16.06
N GLU A 103 -3.80 -7.23 -15.16
CA GLU A 103 -5.23 -7.53 -15.23
C GLU A 103 -6.07 -6.27 -14.98
N ALA A 104 -5.71 -5.46 -14.01
CA ALA A 104 -6.35 -4.18 -13.72
C ALA A 104 -6.27 -3.22 -14.92
N GLU A 105 -5.12 -3.15 -15.60
CA GLU A 105 -4.95 -2.34 -16.81
C GLU A 105 -5.80 -2.83 -17.99
N ARG A 106 -5.93 -4.15 -18.17
CA ARG A 106 -6.85 -4.73 -19.18
C ARG A 106 -8.30 -4.36 -18.88
N LEU A 107 -8.69 -4.40 -17.61
CA LEU A 107 -10.04 -4.03 -17.16
C LEU A 107 -10.29 -2.54 -17.41
N ARG A 108 -9.31 -1.67 -17.08
CA ARG A 108 -9.33 -0.24 -17.37
C ARG A 108 -9.54 0.05 -18.86
N SER A 109 -8.75 -0.61 -19.69
CA SER A 109 -8.83 -0.46 -21.16
C SER A 109 -10.19 -0.92 -21.70
N SER A 110 -10.80 -1.95 -21.12
CA SER A 110 -12.13 -2.43 -21.48
C SER A 110 -13.23 -1.43 -21.08
N LEU A 111 -13.09 -0.77 -19.93
CA LEU A 111 -14.00 0.30 -19.49
C LEU A 111 -13.97 1.51 -20.42
N LEU A 112 -12.77 1.94 -20.84
CA LEU A 112 -12.61 3.08 -21.75
C LEU A 112 -13.23 2.83 -23.15
N LYS A 113 -13.10 1.61 -23.67
CA LYS A 113 -13.67 1.24 -24.99
C LYS A 113 -15.20 1.15 -24.97
N LYS A 114 -15.83 0.89 -23.80
CA LYS A 114 -17.26 0.63 -23.65
C LYS A 114 -18.10 1.83 -23.22
N SER A 115 -17.53 2.99 -23.01
CA SER A 115 -18.28 4.23 -22.68
C SER A 115 -19.34 4.60 -23.76
N LYS A 116 -19.44 3.81 -24.84
CA LYS A 116 -20.35 4.00 -25.97
C LYS A 116 -21.56 3.05 -26.04
N ALA A 117 -21.73 2.09 -25.09
CA ALA A 117 -22.90 1.18 -25.10
C ALA A 117 -23.32 0.78 -23.68
N PRO A 118 -24.50 1.16 -23.18
CA PRO A 118 -24.95 0.87 -21.79
C PRO A 118 -25.58 -0.49 -21.61
N GLY A 119 -25.35 -1.15 -20.47
CA GLY A 119 -26.21 -2.16 -19.82
C GLY A 119 -25.55 -3.50 -19.46
N ALA A 120 -25.41 -4.44 -20.37
CA ALA A 120 -25.06 -5.84 -20.05
C ALA A 120 -23.57 -6.08 -19.71
N SER A 121 -22.72 -5.12 -20.00
CA SER A 121 -21.26 -5.20 -19.85
C SER A 121 -20.78 -4.86 -18.43
N THR A 122 -21.52 -4.08 -17.67
CA THR A 122 -21.11 -3.59 -16.33
C THR A 122 -21.04 -4.73 -15.31
N LYS A 123 -22.03 -5.63 -15.27
CA LYS A 123 -22.02 -6.79 -14.35
C LYS A 123 -20.79 -7.68 -14.53
N LYS A 124 -20.32 -7.89 -15.78
CA LYS A 124 -19.13 -8.70 -16.03
C LYS A 124 -17.87 -7.99 -15.51
N LEU A 125 -17.76 -6.68 -15.72
CA LEU A 125 -16.63 -5.90 -15.26
C LEU A 125 -16.59 -5.81 -13.72
N THR A 126 -17.73 -5.67 -13.05
CA THR A 126 -17.85 -5.75 -11.60
C THR A 126 -17.35 -7.09 -11.06
N LEU A 127 -17.76 -8.20 -11.67
CA LEU A 127 -17.33 -9.54 -11.26
C LEU A 127 -15.82 -9.75 -11.47
N GLU A 128 -15.25 -9.19 -12.54
CA GLU A 128 -13.80 -9.22 -12.78
C GLU A 128 -13.05 -8.40 -11.72
N LEU A 129 -13.58 -7.24 -11.35
CA LEU A 129 -13.01 -6.39 -10.30
C LEU A 129 -13.08 -7.06 -8.91
N GLU A 130 -14.19 -7.71 -8.57
CA GLU A 130 -14.32 -8.50 -7.34
C GLU A 130 -13.25 -9.61 -7.24
N LYS A 131 -12.93 -10.26 -8.36
CA LYS A 131 -11.84 -11.26 -8.41
C LYS A 131 -10.47 -10.63 -8.16
N LEU A 132 -10.23 -9.44 -8.71
CA LEU A 132 -8.98 -8.71 -8.45
C LEU A 132 -8.87 -8.32 -6.97
N HIS A 133 -9.95 -7.83 -6.35
CA HIS A 133 -9.99 -7.53 -4.92
C HIS A 133 -9.67 -8.76 -4.06
N LYS A 134 -10.31 -9.89 -4.35
CA LYS A 134 -10.05 -11.14 -3.62
C LYS A 134 -8.60 -11.55 -3.73
N ARG A 135 -8.05 -11.52 -4.95
CA ARG A 135 -6.67 -11.90 -5.20
C ARG A 135 -5.68 -10.94 -4.54
N LEU A 136 -5.96 -9.63 -4.59
CA LEU A 136 -5.16 -8.63 -3.88
C LEU A 136 -5.16 -8.90 -2.36
N ALA A 137 -6.33 -9.20 -1.77
CA ALA A 137 -6.44 -9.51 -0.35
C ALA A 137 -5.64 -10.78 0.02
N GLU A 138 -5.68 -11.83 -0.82
CA GLU A 138 -4.90 -13.06 -0.61
C GLU A 138 -3.40 -12.79 -0.60
N ILE A 139 -2.88 -12.01 -1.57
CA ILE A 139 -1.45 -11.67 -1.65
C ILE A 139 -1.03 -10.74 -0.51
N THR A 140 -1.84 -9.74 -0.20
CA THR A 140 -1.57 -8.79 0.89
C THR A 140 -1.51 -9.51 2.24
N ALA A 141 -2.24 -10.61 2.41
CA ALA A 141 -2.22 -11.39 3.65
C ALA A 141 -0.85 -12.03 3.95
N ILE A 142 -0.08 -12.34 2.90
CA ILE A 142 1.24 -12.97 2.97
C ILE A 142 2.39 -12.04 2.56
N ASP A 143 2.11 -10.77 2.36
CA ASP A 143 3.11 -9.73 2.10
C ASP A 143 3.55 -9.11 3.43
N PHE A 144 4.48 -9.78 4.11
CA PHE A 144 4.93 -9.43 5.46
C PHE A 144 5.75 -8.14 5.51
N PHE A 145 6.42 -7.77 4.41
CA PHE A 145 7.41 -6.68 4.38
C PHE A 145 7.12 -5.59 3.34
N GLY A 146 5.95 -5.62 2.72
CA GLY A 146 5.52 -4.60 1.77
C GLY A 146 6.33 -4.61 0.47
N ALA A 147 5.93 -5.43 -0.50
CA ALA A 147 6.55 -5.45 -1.82
C ALA A 147 6.27 -4.13 -2.58
N PRO A 148 7.24 -3.62 -3.37
CA PRO A 148 7.13 -2.32 -4.05
C PRO A 148 5.90 -2.15 -4.96
N GLY A 149 5.44 -3.26 -5.56
CA GLY A 149 4.27 -3.25 -6.46
C GLY A 149 2.92 -3.11 -5.77
N ARG A 150 2.85 -3.30 -4.44
CA ARG A 150 1.59 -3.34 -3.67
C ARG A 150 0.79 -2.05 -3.78
N GLU A 151 1.39 -0.91 -3.47
CA GLU A 151 0.69 0.37 -3.46
C GLU A 151 0.16 0.76 -4.85
N ALA A 152 0.94 0.49 -5.89
CA ALA A 152 0.52 0.77 -7.27
C ALA A 152 -0.72 -0.04 -7.65
N VAL A 153 -0.80 -1.31 -7.26
CA VAL A 153 -1.94 -2.18 -7.53
C VAL A 153 -3.16 -1.78 -6.71
N GLU A 154 -3.00 -1.47 -5.44
CA GLU A 154 -4.08 -0.97 -4.58
C GLU A 154 -4.73 0.27 -5.20
N ARG A 155 -3.91 1.23 -5.67
CA ARG A 155 -4.40 2.44 -6.37
C ARG A 155 -5.13 2.13 -7.68
N GLN A 156 -4.58 1.23 -8.51
CA GLN A 156 -5.22 0.85 -9.78
C GLN A 156 -6.61 0.23 -9.56
N ILE A 157 -6.73 -0.67 -8.59
CA ILE A 157 -8.01 -1.33 -8.27
C ILE A 157 -8.99 -0.29 -7.72
N PHE A 158 -8.54 0.60 -6.84
CA PHE A 158 -9.36 1.68 -6.32
C PHE A 158 -9.91 2.61 -7.42
N ALA A 159 -9.07 3.01 -8.38
CA ALA A 159 -9.50 3.82 -9.51
C ALA A 159 -10.54 3.11 -10.40
N LEU A 160 -10.46 1.77 -10.51
CA LEU A 160 -11.46 0.96 -11.20
C LEU A 160 -12.80 0.92 -10.46
N ASP A 161 -12.76 0.78 -9.13
CA ASP A 161 -13.95 0.85 -8.28
C ASP A 161 -14.69 2.18 -8.44
N ALA A 162 -13.96 3.28 -8.34
CA ALA A 162 -14.52 4.61 -8.49
C ALA A 162 -15.23 4.81 -9.84
N ARG A 163 -14.69 4.22 -10.90
CA ARG A 163 -15.29 4.30 -12.26
C ARG A 163 -16.49 3.38 -12.46
N LEU A 164 -16.54 2.25 -11.77
CA LEU A 164 -17.65 1.29 -11.89
C LEU A 164 -18.82 1.62 -10.97
N ARG A 165 -18.57 2.30 -9.86
CA ARG A 165 -19.63 2.84 -8.99
C ARG A 165 -20.26 4.01 -9.76
N GLN A 166 -21.54 3.88 -10.11
CA GLN A 166 -22.32 5.05 -10.49
C GLN A 166 -22.38 5.98 -9.28
N PRO A 167 -22.16 7.31 -9.45
CA PRO A 167 -22.21 8.23 -8.31
C PRO A 167 -23.56 8.09 -7.59
N SER A 168 -23.51 7.66 -6.34
CA SER A 168 -24.67 7.61 -5.47
C SER A 168 -25.18 9.05 -5.24
N VAL A 169 -26.47 9.20 -4.89
CA VAL A 169 -27.05 10.51 -4.59
C VAL A 169 -26.26 11.24 -3.48
N SER A 170 -25.56 10.50 -2.61
CA SER A 170 -24.71 11.05 -1.55
C SER A 170 -23.40 11.66 -2.09
N GLU A 171 -22.83 11.14 -3.19
CA GLU A 171 -21.63 11.72 -3.81
C GLU A 171 -21.92 13.05 -4.54
N LYS A 172 -23.13 13.24 -5.06
CA LYS A 172 -23.58 14.56 -5.56
C LYS A 172 -23.76 15.59 -4.42
N ALA A 173 -24.13 15.16 -3.22
CA ALA A 173 -24.18 16.02 -2.05
C ALA A 173 -22.77 16.35 -1.49
N MET A 174 -21.80 15.46 -1.68
CA MET A 174 -20.40 15.66 -1.29
C MET A 174 -19.61 16.60 -2.22
N GLN A 175 -20.19 17.02 -3.35
CA GLN A 175 -19.65 18.09 -4.20
C GLN A 175 -19.95 19.51 -3.67
N MET A 176 -20.57 19.63 -2.49
CA MET A 176 -20.63 20.93 -1.81
C MET A 176 -19.24 21.38 -1.39
N LYS A 177 -18.92 22.64 -1.69
CA LYS A 177 -17.70 23.29 -1.22
C LYS A 177 -17.66 23.24 0.30
N LEU A 178 -16.65 22.62 0.86
CA LEU A 178 -16.45 22.51 2.30
C LEU A 178 -15.85 23.82 2.83
N GLN A 179 -16.31 24.25 3.99
CA GLN A 179 -15.72 25.39 4.69
C GLN A 179 -14.72 24.87 5.71
N ALA A 180 -13.48 25.36 5.63
CA ALA A 180 -12.38 24.88 6.49
C ALA A 180 -12.67 25.04 8.00
N GLU A 181 -13.50 26.04 8.37
CA GLU A 181 -13.90 26.29 9.75
C GLU A 181 -14.63 25.12 10.41
N GLU A 182 -15.35 24.31 9.65
CA GLU A 182 -16.10 23.15 10.14
C GLU A 182 -15.18 21.98 10.52
N PHE A 183 -13.92 22.04 10.10
CA PHE A 183 -12.93 20.96 10.24
C PHE A 183 -11.86 21.24 11.30
N ARG A 184 -11.96 22.32 12.06
CA ARG A 184 -10.94 22.68 13.04
C ARG A 184 -10.82 21.71 14.21
N GLY A 185 -9.59 21.40 14.60
CA GLY A 185 -9.26 20.55 15.75
C GLY A 185 -9.69 19.08 15.57
N ARG A 186 -9.83 18.61 14.34
CA ARG A 186 -10.27 17.25 14.04
C ARG A 186 -9.13 16.24 14.14
N MET A 187 -9.51 14.99 14.41
CA MET A 187 -8.61 13.85 14.27
C MET A 187 -8.61 13.37 12.81
N TRP A 188 -7.48 13.56 12.14
CA TRP A 188 -7.26 13.13 10.77
C TRP A 188 -6.51 11.79 10.75
N VAL A 189 -7.06 10.80 10.07
CA VAL A 189 -6.57 9.43 10.11
C VAL A 189 -6.09 8.97 8.74
N THR A 190 -4.89 8.40 8.71
CA THR A 190 -4.37 7.74 7.51
C THR A 190 -3.56 6.50 7.87
N ARG A 191 -3.15 5.72 6.87
CA ARG A 191 -2.36 4.50 7.09
C ARG A 191 -0.93 4.82 7.51
N LYS A 192 -0.36 3.94 8.34
CA LYS A 192 1.08 3.93 8.68
C LYS A 192 1.95 3.78 7.43
N GLY A 193 3.18 4.28 7.53
CA GLY A 193 4.12 4.28 6.41
C GLY A 193 3.79 5.37 5.40
N ILE A 194 3.60 6.62 5.89
CA ILE A 194 3.25 7.74 5.00
C ILE A 194 4.31 7.98 3.94
N HIS A 195 3.86 8.25 2.73
CA HIS A 195 4.67 8.59 1.57
C HIS A 195 4.13 9.87 0.90
N VAL A 196 4.54 10.19 -0.31
CA VAL A 196 4.37 11.49 -0.97
C VAL A 196 2.98 12.11 -0.80
N ASP A 197 1.89 11.43 -1.22
CA ASP A 197 0.55 12.01 -1.20
C ASP A 197 0.03 12.16 0.25
N ARG A 198 0.29 11.19 1.15
CA ARG A 198 -0.06 11.29 2.57
C ARG A 198 0.71 12.38 3.29
N MET A 199 2.01 12.53 2.98
CA MET A 199 2.83 13.60 3.55
C MET A 199 2.35 14.97 3.09
N GLY A 200 2.14 15.14 1.78
CA GLY A 200 1.64 16.37 1.18
C GLY A 200 0.22 16.71 1.65
N SER A 201 -0.68 15.73 1.67
CA SER A 201 -2.05 15.91 2.15
C SER A 201 -2.11 16.30 3.63
N ALA A 202 -1.31 15.66 4.50
CA ALA A 202 -1.24 16.02 5.91
C ALA A 202 -0.66 17.44 6.12
N TRP A 203 0.37 17.82 5.34
CA TRP A 203 0.90 19.18 5.34
C TRP A 203 -0.16 20.20 4.89
N LEU A 204 -0.87 19.93 3.78
CA LEU A 204 -1.94 20.79 3.25
C LEU A 204 -3.06 20.98 4.28
N ILE A 205 -3.47 19.88 4.92
CA ILE A 205 -4.49 19.91 5.98
C ILE A 205 -4.04 20.84 7.10
N ARG A 206 -2.86 20.63 7.68
CA ARG A 206 -2.37 21.43 8.82
C ARG A 206 -2.14 22.89 8.48
N ARG A 207 -1.69 23.20 7.27
CA ARG A 207 -1.34 24.58 6.91
C ARG A 207 -2.53 25.40 6.42
N PHE A 208 -3.49 24.80 5.72
CA PHE A 208 -4.52 25.53 4.99
C PHE A 208 -5.97 25.17 5.37
N ILE A 209 -6.21 24.00 5.96
CA ILE A 209 -7.56 23.49 6.25
C ILE A 209 -7.82 23.49 7.74
N ASP A 210 -6.97 22.84 8.52
CA ASP A 210 -7.13 22.66 9.97
C ASP A 210 -5.77 22.88 10.67
N PRO A 211 -5.45 24.13 11.08
CA PRO A 211 -4.20 24.42 11.77
C PRO A 211 -4.04 23.69 13.12
N GLU A 212 -5.14 23.21 13.70
CA GLU A 212 -5.18 22.45 14.96
C GLU A 212 -5.31 20.95 14.72
N ALA A 213 -5.06 20.47 13.48
CA ALA A 213 -5.19 19.07 13.09
C ALA A 213 -4.34 18.13 13.94
N HIS A 214 -4.97 17.09 14.47
CA HIS A 214 -4.33 15.94 15.07
C HIS A 214 -4.26 14.79 14.07
N PHE A 215 -3.11 14.12 13.96
CA PHE A 215 -2.95 13.00 13.03
C PHE A 215 -2.85 11.67 13.77
N LYS A 216 -3.54 10.65 13.24
CA LYS A 216 -3.51 9.27 13.73
C LYS A 216 -3.11 8.34 12.59
N PHE A 217 -2.04 7.57 12.81
CA PHE A 217 -1.51 6.62 11.83
C PHE A 217 -1.92 5.19 12.21
N VAL A 218 -2.71 4.54 11.35
CA VAL A 218 -3.35 3.26 11.66
C VAL A 218 -2.83 2.13 10.78
N PRO A 219 -2.91 0.87 11.22
CA PRO A 219 -2.61 -0.27 10.37
C PRO A 219 -3.52 -0.32 9.13
N ALA A 220 -3.02 -0.89 8.03
CA ALA A 220 -3.78 -1.04 6.79
C ALA A 220 -5.00 -1.98 6.92
N LYS A 221 -5.06 -2.80 7.97
CA LYS A 221 -6.12 -3.79 8.23
C LYS A 221 -6.67 -3.65 9.65
N GLY A 222 -7.96 -3.99 9.81
CA GLY A 222 -8.61 -4.10 11.12
C GLY A 222 -8.92 -2.78 11.80
N TYR A 223 -8.63 -1.64 11.16
CA TYR A 223 -9.02 -0.35 11.70
C TYR A 223 -10.51 -0.08 11.45
N GLN A 224 -11.21 0.31 12.51
CA GLN A 224 -12.59 0.80 12.44
C GLN A 224 -12.60 2.28 12.84
N PRO A 225 -13.13 3.18 11.97
CA PRO A 225 -13.13 4.61 12.24
C PRO A 225 -14.09 4.96 13.38
N GLU A 226 -13.70 5.91 14.21
CA GLU A 226 -14.57 6.54 15.20
C GLU A 226 -15.44 7.63 14.54
N PRO A 227 -16.65 7.92 15.05
CA PRO A 227 -17.60 8.83 14.38
C PRO A 227 -17.09 10.27 14.16
N ALA A 228 -16.08 10.70 14.91
CA ALA A 228 -15.49 12.05 14.81
C ALA A 228 -14.20 12.13 14.00
N GLU A 229 -13.69 11.00 13.52
CA GLU A 229 -12.47 10.93 12.74
C GLU A 229 -12.71 11.20 11.27
N LEU A 230 -11.78 11.91 10.65
CA LEU A 230 -11.75 12.19 9.21
C LEU A 230 -10.60 11.41 8.57
N ARG A 231 -10.92 10.54 7.64
CA ARG A 231 -9.90 9.69 7.00
C ARG A 231 -9.45 10.32 5.69
N PHE A 232 -8.14 10.21 5.41
CA PHE A 232 -7.58 10.66 4.15
C PHE A 232 -6.55 9.66 3.59
N ASP A 233 -6.45 9.60 2.28
CA ASP A 233 -5.58 8.71 1.50
C ASP A 233 -5.57 7.25 2.00
N MET A 234 -6.78 6.71 2.16
CA MET A 234 -6.99 5.31 2.49
C MET A 234 -8.32 4.81 1.90
N TYR A 235 -8.50 3.50 1.87
CA TYR A 235 -9.70 2.87 1.33
C TYR A 235 -10.97 3.34 2.07
N GLU A 236 -12.01 3.68 1.31
CA GLU A 236 -13.29 4.21 1.84
C GLU A 236 -13.17 5.46 2.73
N ALA A 237 -12.10 6.23 2.56
CA ALA A 237 -11.92 7.48 3.29
C ALA A 237 -12.81 8.60 2.73
N GLU A 238 -13.12 9.60 3.58
CA GLU A 238 -13.85 10.81 3.23
C GLU A 238 -13.10 11.63 2.19
N PHE A 239 -11.76 11.64 2.26
CA PHE A 239 -10.87 12.32 1.32
C PHE A 239 -9.88 11.30 0.76
N THR A 240 -10.06 10.93 -0.49
CA THR A 240 -9.23 9.93 -1.16
C THR A 240 -9.17 10.22 -2.65
N HIS A 241 -8.39 9.47 -3.38
CA HIS A 241 -8.27 9.61 -4.83
C HIS A 241 -9.62 9.63 -5.55
N GLU A 242 -9.81 10.54 -6.49
CA GLU A 242 -11.02 10.65 -7.30
C GLU A 242 -10.68 10.68 -8.80
N GLY A 243 -11.04 9.63 -9.52
CA GLY A 243 -10.73 9.51 -10.95
C GLY A 243 -9.24 9.37 -11.21
N ASP A 244 -8.64 10.39 -11.83
CA ASP A 244 -7.21 10.49 -12.12
C ASP A 244 -6.49 11.50 -11.20
N ARG A 245 -7.10 11.87 -10.08
CA ARG A 245 -6.56 12.83 -9.11
C ARG A 245 -6.10 12.14 -7.84
N CYS A 246 -4.92 12.50 -7.36
CA CYS A 246 -4.42 12.08 -6.06
C CYS A 246 -5.19 12.79 -4.91
N THR A 247 -5.02 12.32 -3.67
CA THR A 247 -5.75 12.86 -2.51
C THR A 247 -5.44 14.35 -2.28
N PHE A 248 -4.21 14.78 -2.51
CA PHE A 248 -3.83 16.19 -2.43
C PHE A 248 -4.66 17.07 -3.38
N GLU A 249 -4.81 16.64 -4.64
CA GLU A 249 -5.63 17.38 -5.64
C GLU A 249 -7.10 17.41 -5.25
N VAL A 250 -7.63 16.31 -4.70
CA VAL A 250 -9.00 16.21 -4.19
C VAL A 250 -9.24 17.20 -3.04
N LEU A 251 -8.30 17.28 -2.10
CA LEU A 251 -8.37 18.26 -0.99
C LEU A 251 -8.36 19.70 -1.50
N LEU A 252 -7.50 20.05 -2.46
CA LEU A 252 -7.48 21.39 -3.08
C LEU A 252 -8.84 21.77 -3.66
N GLU A 253 -9.47 20.85 -4.36
CA GLU A 253 -10.78 21.10 -4.99
C GLU A 253 -11.90 21.18 -3.96
N ARG A 254 -11.97 20.24 -3.01
CA ARG A 254 -13.02 20.17 -1.99
C ARG A 254 -13.03 21.41 -1.10
N PHE A 255 -11.87 21.90 -0.70
CA PHE A 255 -11.70 23.10 0.11
C PHE A 255 -11.52 24.38 -0.71
N THR A 256 -11.64 24.30 -2.02
CA THR A 256 -11.57 25.46 -2.94
C THR A 256 -10.27 26.28 -2.77
N LEU A 257 -9.16 25.62 -2.50
CA LEU A 257 -7.84 26.24 -2.33
C LEU A 257 -7.26 26.61 -3.71
N LYS A 258 -7.49 27.83 -4.15
CA LYS A 258 -7.05 28.36 -5.44
C LYS A 258 -5.74 29.13 -5.28
N ASP A 259 -4.65 28.40 -5.15
CA ASP A 259 -3.30 28.96 -5.02
C ASP A 259 -2.41 28.34 -6.11
N PRO A 260 -1.79 29.13 -6.99
CA PRO A 260 -0.94 28.62 -8.05
C PRO A 260 0.30 27.88 -7.52
N ALA A 261 0.85 28.24 -6.34
CA ALA A 261 1.96 27.52 -5.72
C ALA A 261 1.51 26.13 -5.25
N LEU A 262 0.31 26.03 -4.64
CA LEU A 262 -0.29 24.75 -4.30
C LEU A 262 -0.57 23.88 -5.53
N LYS A 263 -0.99 24.49 -6.65
CA LYS A 263 -1.16 23.78 -7.90
C LYS A 263 0.14 23.17 -8.41
N SER A 264 1.24 23.91 -8.34
CA SER A 264 2.56 23.39 -8.74
C SER A 264 3.00 22.21 -7.86
N ILE A 265 2.74 22.26 -6.56
CA ILE A 265 3.01 21.16 -5.63
C ILE A 265 2.10 19.96 -5.95
N ALA A 266 0.83 20.18 -6.26
CA ALA A 266 -0.10 19.13 -6.63
C ALA A 266 0.36 18.36 -7.89
N GLU A 267 0.86 19.07 -8.90
CA GLU A 267 1.40 18.49 -10.13
C GLU A 267 2.61 17.58 -9.86
N ILE A 268 3.50 17.98 -8.93
CA ILE A 268 4.65 17.17 -8.49
C ILE A 268 4.18 15.93 -7.74
N ILE A 269 3.29 16.10 -6.75
CA ILE A 269 2.76 14.98 -5.95
C ILE A 269 2.04 13.99 -6.86
N HIS A 270 1.22 14.46 -7.80
CA HIS A 270 0.52 13.65 -8.77
C HIS A 270 1.48 12.73 -9.55
N ASP A 271 2.49 13.31 -10.19
CA ASP A 271 3.42 12.53 -11.01
C ASP A 271 4.23 11.50 -10.19
N ILE A 272 4.59 11.83 -8.94
CA ILE A 272 5.28 10.91 -8.04
C ILE A 272 4.34 9.78 -7.58
N ASP A 273 3.13 10.11 -7.18
CA ASP A 273 2.18 9.16 -6.60
C ASP A 273 1.56 8.26 -7.65
N LEU A 274 1.06 8.82 -8.76
CA LEU A 274 0.41 8.07 -9.84
C LEU A 274 1.40 7.48 -10.86
N LYS A 275 2.67 7.93 -10.85
CA LYS A 275 3.77 7.45 -11.72
C LYS A 275 3.42 7.52 -13.21
N ASP A 276 2.71 8.58 -13.62
CA ASP A 276 2.22 8.72 -15.00
C ASP A 276 2.88 9.84 -15.81
N THR A 277 3.72 10.66 -15.18
CA THR A 277 4.43 11.80 -15.78
C THR A 277 3.52 12.78 -16.54
N LYS A 278 2.30 12.96 -16.05
CA LYS A 278 1.26 13.79 -16.69
C LYS A 278 1.67 15.25 -16.80
N PHE A 279 2.34 15.77 -15.79
CA PHE A 279 2.77 17.17 -15.71
C PHE A 279 4.26 17.34 -16.00
N ALA A 280 5.05 16.28 -15.82
CA ALA A 280 6.48 16.19 -16.15
C ALA A 280 7.31 17.38 -15.65
N ARG A 281 7.04 17.84 -14.41
CA ARG A 281 7.77 18.98 -13.84
C ARG A 281 9.23 18.61 -13.54
N GLU A 282 10.12 19.56 -13.76
CA GLU A 282 11.57 19.36 -13.57
C GLU A 282 11.95 19.03 -12.11
N GLU A 283 11.17 19.51 -11.14
CA GLU A 283 11.40 19.30 -9.71
C GLU A 283 11.03 17.86 -9.25
N THR A 284 10.16 17.16 -9.99
CA THR A 284 9.53 15.88 -9.59
C THR A 284 10.54 14.84 -9.15
N ILE A 285 11.60 14.59 -9.92
CA ILE A 285 12.62 13.57 -9.61
C ILE A 285 13.40 13.93 -8.33
N GLY A 286 13.70 15.21 -8.14
CA GLY A 286 14.43 15.67 -6.95
C GLY A 286 13.59 15.51 -5.67
N ILE A 287 12.30 15.88 -5.75
CA ILE A 287 11.35 15.76 -4.63
C ILE A 287 11.08 14.29 -4.31
N ASP A 288 10.91 13.42 -5.29
CA ASP A 288 10.72 11.97 -5.07
C ASP A 288 11.90 11.37 -4.28
N ARG A 289 13.13 11.71 -4.64
CA ARG A 289 14.32 11.25 -3.92
C ARG A 289 14.41 11.79 -2.49
N LEU A 290 14.04 13.05 -2.27
CA LEU A 290 13.99 13.64 -0.94
C LEU A 290 12.95 12.95 -0.06
N ILE A 291 11.75 12.68 -0.58
CA ILE A 291 10.69 11.96 0.12
C ILE A 291 11.12 10.53 0.46
N ALA A 292 11.76 9.83 -0.48
CA ALA A 292 12.33 8.51 -0.22
C ALA A 292 13.40 8.56 0.88
N GLY A 293 14.27 9.58 0.87
CA GLY A 293 15.26 9.81 1.93
C GLY A 293 14.63 10.09 3.29
N ILE A 294 13.55 10.87 3.35
CA ILE A 294 12.79 11.12 4.58
C ILE A 294 12.19 9.81 5.12
N ALA A 295 11.57 9.01 4.24
CA ALA A 295 10.96 7.74 4.61
C ALA A 295 12.00 6.73 5.15
N MET A 296 13.21 6.72 4.62
CA MET A 296 14.32 5.88 5.08
C MET A 296 14.94 6.39 6.40
N GLY A 297 15.05 7.71 6.57
CA GLY A 297 15.70 8.33 7.71
C GLY A 297 14.88 8.37 8.99
N HIS A 298 13.55 8.22 8.89
CA HIS A 298 12.62 8.29 10.01
C HIS A 298 11.79 7.02 10.15
N LYS A 299 11.85 6.38 11.34
CA LYS A 299 11.15 5.11 11.61
C LYS A 299 9.65 5.30 11.86
N ASP A 300 9.25 6.43 12.43
CA ASP A 300 7.87 6.76 12.75
C ASP A 300 7.26 7.79 11.78
N ASP A 301 5.94 7.77 11.66
CA ASP A 301 5.22 8.62 10.72
C ASP A 301 5.14 10.08 11.18
N GLU A 302 5.23 10.35 12.47
CA GLU A 302 5.26 11.71 13.02
C GLU A 302 6.55 12.42 12.62
N GLY A 303 7.70 11.74 12.76
CA GLY A 303 8.98 12.24 12.31
C GLY A 303 9.04 12.46 10.79
N ARG A 304 8.46 11.53 10.02
CA ARG A 304 8.32 11.67 8.56
C ARG A 304 7.48 12.90 8.22
N LEU A 305 6.33 13.07 8.86
CA LEU A 305 5.44 14.20 8.63
C LEU A 305 6.10 15.53 9.00
N ALA A 306 6.76 15.60 10.14
CA ALA A 306 7.45 16.83 10.56
C ALA A 306 8.53 17.25 9.54
N ARG A 307 9.32 16.29 9.05
CA ARG A 307 10.37 16.57 8.08
C ARG A 307 9.84 16.92 6.69
N ALA A 308 8.83 16.18 6.24
CA ALA A 308 8.16 16.45 4.97
C ALA A 308 7.44 17.80 4.99
N SER A 309 6.81 18.19 6.10
CA SER A 309 6.16 19.50 6.25
C SER A 309 7.15 20.64 6.04
N ALA A 310 8.32 20.57 6.65
CA ALA A 310 9.35 21.60 6.44
C ALA A 310 9.79 21.69 4.95
N MET A 311 9.96 20.54 4.29
CA MET A 311 10.28 20.51 2.85
C MET A 311 9.17 21.13 2.00
N PHE A 312 7.89 20.80 2.27
CA PHE A 312 6.76 21.38 1.55
C PHE A 312 6.58 22.87 1.83
N ASP A 313 6.92 23.35 3.04
CA ASP A 313 6.94 24.78 3.35
C ASP A 313 7.96 25.52 2.48
N ASP A 314 9.19 25.00 2.38
CA ASP A 314 10.23 25.59 1.53
C ASP A 314 9.82 25.56 0.05
N LEU A 315 9.22 24.46 -0.42
CA LEU A 315 8.76 24.30 -1.79
C LEU A 315 7.59 25.26 -2.12
N TYR A 316 6.70 25.47 -1.17
CA TYR A 316 5.61 26.43 -1.30
C TYR A 316 6.11 27.87 -1.41
N GLU A 317 7.05 28.28 -0.56
CA GLU A 317 7.67 29.60 -0.62
C GLU A 317 8.47 29.81 -1.93
N TYR A 318 9.13 28.76 -2.43
CA TYR A 318 9.82 28.79 -3.72
C TYR A 318 8.83 29.09 -4.86
N PHE A 319 7.73 28.33 -4.98
CA PHE A 319 6.77 28.53 -6.04
C PHE A 319 5.99 29.85 -5.91
N LYS A 320 5.73 30.31 -4.69
CA LYS A 320 5.11 31.61 -4.45
C LYS A 320 5.96 32.77 -4.99
N ARG A 321 7.28 32.73 -4.76
CA ARG A 321 8.20 33.77 -5.24
C ARG A 321 8.47 33.71 -6.75
N LYS A 322 8.33 32.54 -7.37
CA LYS A 322 8.54 32.37 -8.82
C LYS A 322 7.38 32.94 -9.64
N GLN A 323 6.28 33.32 -9.00
CA GLN A 323 5.09 33.90 -9.64
C GLN A 323 5.09 35.45 -9.60
N ASP A 324 5.88 36.05 -8.73
CA ASP A 324 6.17 37.49 -8.70
C ASP A 324 7.31 37.81 -9.68
#